data_e7f0fb57ded4f8a071d0ca48e4154725
#
_entry.id   e7f0fb57ded4f8a071d0ca48e4154725
#
_cell.length_a   1.000
_cell.length_b   1.000
_cell.length_c   1.000
_cell.angle_alpha   90.00
_cell.angle_beta   90.00
_cell.angle_gamma   90.00
#
_symmetry.space_group_name_H-M   'P 1'
#
loop_
_entity.id
_entity.type
_entity.pdbx_description
1 polymer ?
#
loop_
_entity_poly.entity_id
_entity_poly.type
_entity_poly.pdbx_seq_one_letter_code
_entity_poly.pdbx_strand_id
1 'polypeptide(L)'
;MSDITLSQGIRQNLLSLQDTAANLTTTQEHLATGKKINTAFDNPTSYFQSQSLNNRANDLSALLDQIGQGAQTLEAANNGLTSLTSLLQQALSTVQQAQSAANDTAGSTTGTVNLTGNTLAAGNLLIATGGTTYTVSIAASASLSSIEAGINGTAGLGSSGAVTATDDGSGHLILTANNPKTSFTLSGADQSAFGLSGIAVAGTSTTRTTLQANYNGLLTQIDQMAGDASYHGVNLLAGDNLQLLFNENGTSSLNIAGVTFNSAGLGLSTIAAGGFQNAATITATETAINTAIGTVRAQTETFGTNSWTIQTRQDFEKNMINTLQTGASNLVLADQNQESANLLTLQTRQQLEISALSIANQANQSVLKLFP
;
A
#
# COMPACT_ATOMS: atom_id res chain seq x y z
N MET A 1 -68.82 -41.71 48.58
CA MET A 1 -68.50 -40.46 47.88
C MET A 1 -69.12 -40.56 46.48
N SER A 2 -70.21 -39.80 46.27
CA SER A 2 -70.87 -39.77 44.97
C SER A 2 -69.93 -39.16 43.98
N ASP A 3 -69.53 -39.96 42.99
CA ASP A 3 -68.82 -39.45 41.83
C ASP A 3 -69.69 -38.36 41.19
N ILE A 4 -69.26 -37.12 41.27
CA ILE A 4 -69.90 -36.00 40.61
C ILE A 4 -69.51 -36.09 39.17
N THR A 5 -70.29 -36.86 38.38
CA THR A 5 -70.13 -36.88 36.92
C THR A 5 -70.56 -35.53 36.36
N LEU A 6 -69.57 -34.72 35.95
CA LEU A 6 -69.83 -33.46 35.24
C LEU A 6 -70.78 -33.67 34.08
N SER A 7 -71.84 -32.85 33.97
CA SER A 7 -72.73 -32.91 32.81
C SER A 7 -71.99 -32.74 31.50
N GLN A 8 -72.47 -33.30 30.42
CA GLN A 8 -71.84 -33.21 29.09
C GLN A 8 -71.56 -31.76 28.66
N GLY A 9 -72.48 -30.82 28.95
CA GLY A 9 -72.32 -29.40 28.70
C GLY A 9 -71.18 -28.75 29.47
N ILE A 10 -71.04 -29.10 30.79
CA ILE A 10 -69.93 -28.59 31.62
C ILE A 10 -68.58 -29.10 31.12
N ARG A 11 -68.47 -30.37 30.73
CA ARG A 11 -67.24 -30.92 30.12
C ARG A 11 -66.85 -30.22 28.82
N GLN A 12 -67.86 -29.92 27.97
CA GLN A 12 -67.62 -29.23 26.71
C GLN A 12 -67.18 -27.78 26.91
N ASN A 13 -67.79 -27.08 27.85
CA ASN A 13 -67.34 -25.72 28.26
C ASN A 13 -65.95 -25.73 28.85
N LEU A 14 -65.57 -26.72 29.67
CA LEU A 14 -64.24 -26.83 30.25
C LEU A 14 -63.18 -27.07 29.16
N LEU A 15 -63.44 -27.94 28.18
CA LEU A 15 -62.56 -28.14 27.02
C LEU A 15 -62.39 -26.84 26.22
N SER A 16 -63.50 -26.14 25.93
CA SER A 16 -63.44 -24.85 25.21
C SER A 16 -62.61 -23.80 26.01
N LEU A 17 -62.75 -23.74 27.35
CA LEU A 17 -61.98 -22.87 28.21
C LEU A 17 -60.48 -23.21 28.18
N GLN A 18 -60.14 -24.50 28.19
CA GLN A 18 -58.75 -24.96 28.06
C GLN A 18 -58.14 -24.58 26.71
N ASP A 19 -58.88 -24.79 25.63
CA ASP A 19 -58.47 -24.41 24.27
C ASP A 19 -58.29 -22.88 24.13
N THR A 20 -59.23 -22.10 24.74
CA THR A 20 -59.14 -20.65 24.74
C THR A 20 -57.94 -20.16 25.53
N ALA A 21 -57.63 -20.78 26.69
CA ALA A 21 -56.48 -20.48 27.51
C ALA A 21 -55.16 -20.83 26.79
N ALA A 22 -55.11 -21.97 26.11
CA ALA A 22 -53.95 -22.37 25.31
C ALA A 22 -53.68 -21.38 24.16
N ASN A 23 -54.74 -21.04 23.40
CA ASN A 23 -54.64 -20.06 22.31
C ASN A 23 -54.24 -18.67 22.80
N LEU A 24 -54.73 -18.27 23.97
CA LEU A 24 -54.36 -16.99 24.59
C LEU A 24 -52.87 -16.96 24.96
N THR A 25 -52.33 -18.05 25.52
CA THR A 25 -50.90 -18.20 25.80
C THR A 25 -50.06 -18.10 24.51
N THR A 26 -50.44 -18.80 23.44
CA THR A 26 -49.75 -18.74 22.14
C THR A 26 -49.79 -17.34 21.55
N THR A 27 -50.96 -16.66 21.57
CA THR A 27 -51.08 -15.29 21.07
C THR A 27 -50.25 -14.29 21.89
N GLN A 28 -50.16 -14.46 23.20
CA GLN A 28 -49.27 -13.67 24.07
C GLN A 28 -47.81 -13.91 23.75
N GLU A 29 -47.41 -15.15 23.45
CA GLU A 29 -46.05 -15.49 23.05
C GLU A 29 -45.71 -14.84 21.66
N HIS A 30 -46.64 -14.91 20.71
CA HIS A 30 -46.48 -14.25 19.42
C HIS A 30 -46.30 -12.72 19.56
N LEU A 31 -47.07 -12.08 20.41
CA LEU A 31 -46.96 -10.67 20.70
C LEU A 31 -45.69 -10.31 21.46
N ALA A 32 -45.26 -11.14 22.39
CA ALA A 32 -44.04 -10.93 23.18
C ALA A 32 -42.78 -11.10 22.35
N THR A 33 -42.75 -12.10 21.48
CA THR A 33 -41.59 -12.40 20.61
C THR A 33 -41.62 -11.65 19.29
N GLY A 34 -42.78 -11.14 18.85
CA GLY A 34 -43.03 -10.61 17.52
C GLY A 34 -43.04 -11.68 16.41
N LYS A 35 -43.02 -12.97 16.78
CA LYS A 35 -42.94 -14.11 15.86
C LYS A 35 -44.12 -15.02 16.04
N LYS A 36 -44.68 -15.48 14.91
CA LYS A 36 -45.69 -16.56 14.89
C LYS A 36 -45.06 -17.95 14.85
N ILE A 37 -43.76 -18.07 14.52
CA ILE A 37 -43.01 -19.31 14.49
C ILE A 37 -41.79 -19.12 15.38
N ASN A 38 -41.82 -19.64 16.60
CA ASN A 38 -40.77 -19.56 17.59
C ASN A 38 -39.92 -20.82 17.63
N THR A 39 -40.51 -21.96 17.34
CA THR A 39 -39.90 -23.30 17.42
C THR A 39 -40.13 -24.10 16.14
N ALA A 40 -39.34 -25.16 15.95
CA ALA A 40 -39.53 -26.08 14.84
C ALA A 40 -40.86 -26.83 14.85
N PHE A 41 -41.53 -26.87 16.03
CA PHE A 41 -42.85 -27.52 16.18
C PHE A 41 -43.99 -26.68 15.61
N ASP A 42 -43.85 -25.35 15.60
CA ASP A 42 -44.87 -24.44 15.03
C ASP A 42 -45.00 -24.58 13.52
N ASN A 43 -43.87 -24.58 12.81
CA ASN A 43 -43.77 -24.85 11.39
C ASN A 43 -42.32 -25.22 11.03
N PRO A 44 -42.00 -26.53 10.90
CA PRO A 44 -40.64 -26.98 10.61
C PRO A 44 -40.03 -26.34 9.36
N THR A 45 -40.80 -26.28 8.28
CA THR A 45 -40.31 -25.78 6.99
C THR A 45 -39.88 -24.31 7.08
N SER A 46 -40.77 -23.44 7.59
CA SER A 46 -40.48 -22.01 7.71
C SER A 46 -39.41 -21.73 8.76
N TYR A 47 -39.38 -22.50 9.86
CA TYR A 47 -38.35 -22.37 10.91
C TYR A 47 -36.97 -22.67 10.35
N PHE A 48 -36.77 -23.84 9.75
CA PHE A 48 -35.45 -24.22 9.23
C PHE A 48 -35.03 -23.37 8.02
N GLN A 49 -35.97 -22.91 7.21
CA GLN A 49 -35.69 -21.99 6.11
C GLN A 49 -35.22 -20.62 6.65
N SER A 50 -35.89 -20.05 7.65
CA SER A 50 -35.47 -18.82 8.32
C SER A 50 -34.08 -18.98 8.96
N GLN A 51 -33.86 -20.11 9.65
CA GLN A 51 -32.55 -20.41 10.26
C GLN A 51 -31.43 -20.51 9.21
N SER A 52 -31.70 -21.16 8.06
CA SER A 52 -30.74 -21.28 6.97
C SER A 52 -30.38 -19.90 6.37
N LEU A 53 -31.37 -19.02 6.17
CA LEU A 53 -31.14 -17.66 5.69
C LEU A 53 -30.34 -16.82 6.68
N ASN A 54 -30.63 -16.94 7.99
CA ASN A 54 -29.88 -16.26 9.04
C ASN A 54 -28.43 -16.75 9.12
N ASN A 55 -28.21 -18.08 9.05
CA ASN A 55 -26.85 -18.63 9.07
C ASN A 55 -26.05 -18.09 7.87
N ARG A 56 -26.64 -18.10 6.67
CA ARG A 56 -26.00 -17.55 5.48
C ARG A 56 -25.73 -16.04 5.62
N ALA A 57 -26.63 -15.26 6.21
CA ALA A 57 -26.42 -13.85 6.46
C ALA A 57 -25.24 -13.62 7.45
N ASN A 58 -25.10 -14.48 8.48
CA ASN A 58 -23.99 -14.42 9.42
C ASN A 58 -22.65 -14.80 8.75
N ASP A 59 -22.64 -15.82 7.90
CA ASP A 59 -21.45 -16.23 7.12
C ASP A 59 -20.99 -15.09 6.20
N LEU A 60 -21.91 -14.44 5.49
CA LEU A 60 -21.62 -13.27 4.66
C LEU A 60 -21.17 -12.07 5.50
N SER A 61 -21.67 -11.88 6.72
CA SER A 61 -21.21 -10.82 7.61
C SER A 61 -19.75 -11.03 8.04
N ALA A 62 -19.36 -12.28 8.36
CA ALA A 62 -17.98 -12.61 8.66
C ALA A 62 -17.04 -12.40 7.44
N LEU A 63 -17.51 -12.70 6.23
CA LEU A 63 -16.78 -12.40 5.00
C LEU A 63 -16.65 -10.89 4.77
N LEU A 64 -17.69 -10.12 5.05
CA LEU A 64 -17.66 -8.65 4.94
C LEU A 64 -16.60 -8.03 5.84
N ASP A 65 -16.40 -8.56 7.04
CA ASP A 65 -15.34 -8.11 7.96
C ASP A 65 -13.94 -8.43 7.38
N GLN A 66 -13.76 -9.62 6.78
CA GLN A 66 -12.49 -9.98 6.11
C GLN A 66 -12.22 -9.10 4.89
N ILE A 67 -13.25 -8.80 4.09
CA ILE A 67 -13.15 -7.87 2.96
C ILE A 67 -12.77 -6.47 3.47
N GLY A 68 -13.31 -6.05 4.62
CA GLY A 68 -12.95 -4.80 5.29
C GLY A 68 -11.47 -4.73 5.66
N GLN A 69 -10.92 -5.80 6.24
CA GLN A 69 -9.48 -5.89 6.56
C GLN A 69 -8.61 -5.85 5.29
N GLY A 70 -9.04 -6.53 4.23
CA GLY A 70 -8.34 -6.47 2.95
C GLY A 70 -8.38 -5.08 2.30
N ALA A 71 -9.49 -4.35 2.46
CA ALA A 71 -9.57 -2.96 2.02
C ALA A 71 -8.55 -2.07 2.76
N GLN A 72 -8.35 -2.27 4.07
CA GLN A 72 -7.33 -1.55 4.85
C GLN A 72 -5.91 -1.90 4.41
N THR A 73 -5.64 -3.17 4.06
CA THR A 73 -4.34 -3.58 3.50
C THR A 73 -4.06 -2.85 2.19
N LEU A 74 -5.05 -2.75 1.31
CA LEU A 74 -4.91 -2.03 0.04
C LEU A 74 -4.76 -0.52 0.25
N GLU A 75 -5.43 0.06 1.24
CA GLU A 75 -5.29 1.47 1.61
C GLU A 75 -3.88 1.77 2.14
N ALA A 76 -3.31 0.89 2.99
CA ALA A 76 -1.93 1.02 3.45
C ALA A 76 -0.94 1.01 2.28
N ALA A 77 -1.14 0.12 1.29
CA ALA A 77 -0.33 0.09 0.07
C ALA A 77 -0.48 1.37 -0.77
N ASN A 78 -1.70 1.91 -0.93
CA ASN A 78 -1.93 3.17 -1.65
C ASN A 78 -1.27 4.37 -0.96
N ASN A 79 -1.28 4.42 0.38
CA ASN A 79 -0.57 5.43 1.15
C ASN A 79 0.94 5.32 0.96
N GLY A 80 1.47 4.09 0.93
CA GLY A 80 2.85 3.81 0.58
C GLY A 80 3.21 4.30 -0.83
N LEU A 81 2.39 4.00 -1.85
CA LEU A 81 2.60 4.46 -3.23
C LEU A 81 2.60 5.99 -3.35
N THR A 82 1.74 6.67 -2.60
CA THR A 82 1.70 8.14 -2.56
C THR A 82 2.99 8.70 -1.97
N SER A 83 3.47 8.12 -0.88
CA SER A 83 4.72 8.50 -0.23
C SER A 83 5.93 8.21 -1.12
N LEU A 84 5.98 7.04 -1.76
CA LEU A 84 7.01 6.68 -2.75
C LEU A 84 7.04 7.64 -3.93
N THR A 85 5.87 8.05 -4.44
CA THR A 85 5.79 9.04 -5.52
C THR A 85 6.42 10.37 -5.10
N SER A 86 6.19 10.80 -3.87
CA SER A 86 6.78 12.04 -3.33
C SER A 86 8.30 11.94 -3.18
N LEU A 87 8.81 10.81 -2.68
CA LEU A 87 10.25 10.56 -2.57
C LEU A 87 10.93 10.48 -3.94
N LEU A 88 10.30 9.84 -4.92
CA LEU A 88 10.80 9.78 -6.31
C LEU A 88 10.84 11.16 -6.97
N GLN A 89 9.83 12.01 -6.73
CA GLN A 89 9.83 13.40 -7.20
C GLN A 89 10.95 14.23 -6.57
N GLN A 90 11.21 14.01 -5.28
CA GLN A 90 12.34 14.65 -4.59
C GLN A 90 13.69 14.15 -5.13
N ALA A 91 13.82 12.84 -5.40
CA ALA A 91 14.99 12.28 -6.03
C ALA A 91 15.22 12.87 -7.45
N LEU A 92 14.15 13.01 -8.24
CA LEU A 92 14.21 13.65 -9.55
C LEU A 92 14.70 15.09 -9.45
N SER A 93 14.13 15.88 -8.52
CA SER A 93 14.57 17.26 -8.28
C SER A 93 16.05 17.33 -7.89
N THR A 94 16.52 16.41 -7.03
CA THR A 94 17.92 16.32 -6.60
C THR A 94 18.84 16.04 -7.79
N VAL A 95 18.45 15.14 -8.70
CA VAL A 95 19.22 14.81 -9.91
C VAL A 95 19.24 15.97 -10.89
N GLN A 96 18.13 16.67 -11.08
CA GLN A 96 18.06 17.88 -11.94
C GLN A 96 18.92 19.02 -11.39
N GLN A 97 18.96 19.19 -10.07
CA GLN A 97 19.89 20.14 -9.43
C GLN A 97 21.35 19.73 -9.67
N ALA A 98 21.68 18.42 -9.62
CA ALA A 98 23.01 17.94 -9.94
C ALA A 98 23.38 18.20 -11.40
N GLN A 99 22.42 18.08 -12.33
CA GLN A 99 22.62 18.37 -13.73
C GLN A 99 22.96 19.85 -13.99
N SER A 100 22.30 20.77 -13.28
CA SER A 100 22.51 22.21 -13.40
C SER A 100 23.69 22.73 -12.60
N ALA A 101 24.23 21.94 -11.64
CA ALA A 101 25.33 22.36 -10.79
C ALA A 101 26.63 22.56 -11.60
N ALA A 102 27.25 23.72 -11.41
CA ALA A 102 28.55 24.01 -12.02
C ALA A 102 29.69 23.30 -11.29
N ASN A 103 30.79 23.04 -11.99
CA ASN A 103 32.04 22.63 -11.37
C ASN A 103 32.61 23.81 -10.56
N ASP A 104 33.01 23.57 -9.36
CA ASP A 104 33.58 24.56 -8.43
C ASP A 104 35.07 24.26 -8.08
N THR A 105 35.52 23.05 -8.34
CA THR A 105 36.88 22.61 -8.11
C THR A 105 37.55 22.30 -9.46
N ALA A 106 38.70 22.89 -9.70
CA ALA A 106 39.47 22.67 -10.92
C ALA A 106 40.04 21.23 -10.97
N GLY A 107 40.00 20.64 -12.16
CA GLY A 107 40.59 19.32 -12.38
C GLY A 107 42.12 19.40 -12.24
N SER A 108 42.69 18.42 -11.52
CA SER A 108 44.14 18.32 -11.32
C SER A 108 44.58 16.86 -11.49
N THR A 109 45.78 16.67 -11.97
CA THR A 109 46.43 15.34 -12.02
C THR A 109 47.90 15.47 -11.67
N THR A 110 48.40 14.52 -10.87
CA THR A 110 49.80 14.46 -10.47
C THR A 110 50.48 13.26 -11.12
N GLY A 111 51.65 13.51 -11.70
CA GLY A 111 52.51 12.47 -12.25
C GLY A 111 52.98 11.53 -11.14
N THR A 112 53.16 10.26 -11.42
CA THR A 112 53.64 9.25 -10.48
C THR A 112 55.17 9.03 -10.56
N VAL A 113 55.83 9.66 -11.53
CA VAL A 113 57.27 9.57 -11.70
C VAL A 113 57.98 10.79 -11.10
N ASN A 114 58.94 10.53 -10.18
CA ASN A 114 59.77 11.55 -9.61
C ASN A 114 60.82 11.99 -10.67
N LEU A 115 60.79 13.26 -11.01
CA LEU A 115 61.62 13.88 -12.06
C LEU A 115 62.90 14.49 -11.49
N THR A 116 63.11 14.42 -10.18
CA THR A 116 64.34 14.95 -9.52
C THR A 116 65.51 14.07 -9.91
N GLY A 117 66.42 14.59 -10.71
CA GLY A 117 67.59 13.85 -11.17
C GLY A 117 67.33 12.79 -12.25
N ASN A 118 66.13 12.75 -12.81
CA ASN A 118 65.75 11.79 -13.85
C ASN A 118 66.23 12.29 -15.24
N THR A 119 66.75 11.38 -16.08
CA THR A 119 67.12 11.65 -17.44
C THR A 119 65.96 11.31 -18.39
N LEU A 120 65.12 12.30 -18.66
CA LEU A 120 64.05 12.13 -19.65
C LEU A 120 64.67 12.10 -21.06
N ALA A 121 64.06 11.28 -21.95
CA ALA A 121 64.32 11.38 -23.36
C ALA A 121 63.66 12.64 -23.92
N ALA A 122 64.21 13.18 -25.05
CA ALA A 122 63.53 14.25 -25.75
C ALA A 122 62.18 13.75 -26.34
N GLY A 123 61.10 14.54 -26.16
CA GLY A 123 59.80 14.17 -26.64
C GLY A 123 58.78 15.30 -26.60
N ASN A 124 57.48 14.96 -26.70
CA ASN A 124 56.39 15.93 -26.70
C ASN A 124 55.29 15.50 -25.74
N LEU A 125 54.88 16.38 -24.88
CA LEU A 125 53.64 16.27 -24.11
C LEU A 125 52.54 17.04 -24.84
N LEU A 126 51.46 16.35 -25.19
CA LEU A 126 50.30 16.97 -25.82
C LEU A 126 49.20 17.17 -24.76
N ILE A 127 48.75 18.40 -24.64
CA ILE A 127 47.64 18.78 -23.73
C ILE A 127 46.53 19.34 -24.59
N ALA A 128 45.41 18.60 -24.68
CA ALA A 128 44.26 19.05 -25.42
C ALA A 128 43.21 19.61 -24.47
N THR A 129 42.76 20.84 -24.74
CA THR A 129 41.73 21.53 -23.95
C THR A 129 40.96 22.49 -24.85
N GLY A 130 39.63 22.61 -24.61
CA GLY A 130 38.78 23.51 -25.39
C GLY A 130 38.77 23.25 -26.91
N GLY A 131 39.03 22.00 -27.32
CA GLY A 131 39.12 21.63 -28.77
C GLY A 131 40.48 21.96 -29.41
N THR A 132 41.45 22.52 -28.69
CA THR A 132 42.80 22.83 -29.15
C THR A 132 43.80 21.90 -28.49
N THR A 133 44.73 21.35 -29.30
CA THR A 133 45.85 20.54 -28.78
C THR A 133 47.11 21.40 -28.77
N TYR A 134 47.70 21.52 -27.61
CA TYR A 134 48.96 22.21 -27.39
C TYR A 134 50.09 21.18 -27.31
N THR A 135 51.16 21.43 -28.01
CA THR A 135 52.35 20.59 -27.99
C THR A 135 53.44 21.28 -27.20
N VAL A 136 53.83 20.67 -26.08
CA VAL A 136 54.93 21.12 -25.23
C VAL A 136 56.13 20.23 -25.52
N SER A 137 57.16 20.77 -26.15
CA SER A 137 58.39 20.04 -26.46
C SER A 137 59.27 19.94 -25.24
N ILE A 138 59.67 18.72 -24.87
CA ILE A 138 60.49 18.41 -23.72
C ILE A 138 61.89 18.07 -24.25
N ALA A 139 62.91 18.82 -23.80
CA ALA A 139 64.28 18.54 -24.17
C ALA A 139 64.83 17.33 -23.40
N ALA A 140 65.80 16.63 -23.96
CA ALA A 140 66.50 15.56 -23.25
C ALA A 140 67.09 16.07 -21.93
N SER A 141 66.88 15.33 -20.83
CA SER A 141 67.35 15.68 -19.49
C SER A 141 66.81 17.01 -18.94
N ALA A 142 65.60 17.43 -19.43
CA ALA A 142 64.93 18.63 -18.92
C ALA A 142 64.64 18.46 -17.41
N SER A 143 64.94 19.49 -16.64
CA SER A 143 64.54 19.55 -15.22
C SER A 143 63.03 19.76 -15.09
N LEU A 144 62.43 19.33 -13.96
CA LEU A 144 61.02 19.56 -13.65
C LEU A 144 60.65 21.07 -13.81
N SER A 145 61.50 21.97 -13.31
CA SER A 145 61.28 23.43 -13.43
C SER A 145 61.33 23.91 -14.91
N SER A 146 62.12 23.28 -15.78
CA SER A 146 62.13 23.60 -17.22
C SER A 146 60.84 23.11 -17.90
N ILE A 147 60.32 21.98 -17.50
CA ILE A 147 59.08 21.41 -18.01
C ILE A 147 57.90 22.29 -17.57
N GLU A 148 57.86 22.68 -16.30
CA GLU A 148 56.86 23.62 -15.78
C GLU A 148 56.91 24.96 -16.53
N ALA A 149 58.10 25.53 -16.71
CA ALA A 149 58.24 26.76 -17.48
C ALA A 149 57.80 26.62 -18.93
N GLY A 150 58.07 25.48 -19.57
CA GLY A 150 57.61 25.13 -20.91
C GLY A 150 56.08 25.06 -21.02
N ILE A 151 55.43 24.40 -20.10
CA ILE A 151 53.95 24.30 -20.04
C ILE A 151 53.34 25.67 -19.74
N ASN A 152 53.82 26.34 -18.69
CA ASN A 152 53.29 27.62 -18.23
C ASN A 152 53.60 28.77 -19.22
N GLY A 153 54.67 28.66 -20.04
CA GLY A 153 55.03 29.63 -21.10
C GLY A 153 54.31 29.40 -22.43
N THR A 154 53.63 28.26 -22.59
CA THR A 154 52.87 27.99 -23.81
C THR A 154 51.64 28.89 -23.87
N ALA A 155 51.55 29.72 -24.92
CA ALA A 155 50.46 30.68 -25.07
C ALA A 155 49.12 29.94 -25.21
N GLY A 156 48.15 30.34 -24.39
CA GLY A 156 46.80 29.72 -24.32
C GLY A 156 46.73 28.47 -23.45
N LEU A 157 47.88 27.94 -22.96
CA LEU A 157 47.90 26.77 -22.07
C LEU A 157 48.27 27.19 -20.62
N GLY A 158 49.35 27.89 -20.37
CA GLY A 158 49.94 28.19 -19.09
C GLY A 158 49.15 29.13 -18.17
N SER A 159 49.81 29.84 -17.28
CA SER A 159 49.23 30.62 -16.14
C SER A 159 48.14 31.65 -16.52
N SER A 160 48.13 32.10 -17.76
CA SER A 160 47.06 32.95 -18.32
C SER A 160 46.08 32.19 -19.23
N GLY A 161 46.24 30.89 -19.38
CA GLY A 161 45.48 30.02 -20.28
C GLY A 161 44.64 28.96 -19.54
N ALA A 162 44.66 27.74 -20.05
CA ALA A 162 43.74 26.67 -19.61
C ALA A 162 44.31 25.78 -18.51
N VAL A 163 45.61 25.52 -18.44
CA VAL A 163 46.25 24.56 -17.50
C VAL A 163 47.56 25.15 -16.95
N THR A 164 47.81 25.03 -15.68
CA THR A 164 49.04 25.40 -15.01
C THR A 164 49.78 24.14 -14.56
N ALA A 165 51.11 24.17 -14.72
CA ALA A 165 52.02 23.15 -14.24
C ALA A 165 52.73 23.62 -12.94
N THR A 166 52.81 22.76 -11.94
CA THR A 166 53.52 23.00 -10.68
C THR A 166 54.21 21.73 -10.17
N ASP A 167 55.13 21.86 -9.24
CA ASP A 167 55.76 20.77 -8.49
C ASP A 167 54.98 20.45 -7.21
N ASP A 168 54.89 19.18 -6.84
CA ASP A 168 54.32 18.71 -5.56
C ASP A 168 55.27 18.86 -4.34
N GLY A 169 56.47 19.41 -4.56
CA GLY A 169 57.53 19.48 -3.57
C GLY A 169 58.34 18.19 -3.37
N SER A 170 57.93 17.11 -4.06
CA SER A 170 58.57 15.79 -4.03
C SER A 170 59.13 15.40 -5.40
N GLY A 171 59.08 16.30 -6.36
CA GLY A 171 59.59 16.11 -7.72
C GLY A 171 58.61 15.51 -8.72
N HIS A 172 57.31 15.53 -8.43
CA HIS A 172 56.28 15.09 -9.37
C HIS A 172 55.61 16.30 -10.03
N LEU A 173 55.32 16.16 -11.33
CA LEU A 173 54.61 17.18 -12.10
C LEU A 173 53.10 17.17 -11.73
N ILE A 174 52.58 18.32 -11.31
CA ILE A 174 51.13 18.53 -11.14
C ILE A 174 50.65 19.42 -12.31
N LEU A 175 49.60 18.97 -12.97
CA LEU A 175 48.85 19.75 -13.94
C LEU A 175 47.47 20.07 -13.41
N THR A 176 47.14 21.35 -13.32
CA THR A 176 45.86 21.84 -12.80
C THR A 176 45.17 22.73 -13.82
N ALA A 177 43.89 22.50 -14.07
CA ALA A 177 43.08 23.39 -14.90
C ALA A 177 42.91 24.75 -14.17
N ASN A 178 43.06 25.88 -14.89
CA ASN A 178 42.90 27.20 -14.28
C ASN A 178 41.45 27.59 -14.04
N ASN A 179 40.51 26.85 -14.59
CA ASN A 179 39.08 27.08 -14.35
C ASN A 179 38.39 25.75 -14.11
N PRO A 180 37.52 25.65 -13.10
CA PRO A 180 36.75 24.42 -12.81
C PRO A 180 35.92 23.88 -13.97
N LYS A 181 35.55 24.73 -14.95
CA LYS A 181 34.79 24.34 -16.13
C LYS A 181 35.66 23.80 -17.26
N THR A 182 36.99 23.94 -17.12
CA THR A 182 37.93 23.48 -18.15
C THR A 182 38.30 22.03 -17.87
N SER A 183 38.13 21.18 -18.88
CA SER A 183 38.70 19.83 -18.90
C SER A 183 39.89 19.80 -19.84
N PHE A 184 40.85 18.97 -19.54
CA PHE A 184 41.98 18.72 -20.44
C PHE A 184 42.29 17.22 -20.54
N THR A 185 42.82 16.82 -21.66
CA THR A 185 43.29 15.45 -21.89
C THR A 185 44.76 15.46 -22.20
N LEU A 186 45.46 14.45 -21.72
CA LEU A 186 46.88 14.27 -21.92
C LEU A 186 47.10 13.14 -22.91
N SER A 187 48.07 13.39 -23.83
CA SER A 187 48.51 12.40 -24.80
C SER A 187 49.97 12.72 -25.21
N GLY A 188 50.58 11.87 -26.05
CA GLY A 188 51.95 12.02 -26.52
C GLY A 188 52.92 11.00 -25.90
N ALA A 189 54.11 10.92 -26.49
CA ALA A 189 55.11 9.92 -26.10
C ALA A 189 55.62 10.08 -24.64
N ASP A 190 55.65 11.31 -24.15
CA ASP A 190 56.20 11.63 -22.81
C ASP A 190 55.17 11.51 -21.71
N GLN A 191 53.92 11.34 -22.03
CA GLN A 191 52.87 11.20 -21.02
C GLN A 191 53.19 10.07 -20.01
N SER A 192 53.62 8.92 -20.49
CA SER A 192 54.04 7.78 -19.65
C SER A 192 55.34 8.06 -18.87
N ALA A 193 56.24 8.87 -19.42
CA ALA A 193 57.50 9.25 -18.78
C ALA A 193 57.28 10.11 -17.54
N PHE A 194 56.16 10.83 -17.46
CA PHE A 194 55.73 11.57 -16.26
C PHE A 194 54.87 10.75 -15.31
N GLY A 195 54.51 9.53 -15.68
CA GLY A 195 53.52 8.73 -14.95
C GLY A 195 52.09 9.29 -15.07
N LEU A 196 51.86 10.09 -16.09
CA LEU A 196 50.55 10.64 -16.49
C LEU A 196 49.96 9.70 -17.52
N SER A 197 49.02 8.86 -17.23
CA SER A 197 48.33 8.01 -18.22
C SER A 197 47.15 8.76 -18.84
N GLY A 198 46.87 8.60 -20.15
CA GLY A 198 45.86 9.27 -21.00
C GLY A 198 44.52 9.64 -20.32
N ILE A 199 44.62 10.58 -19.37
CA ILE A 199 43.55 10.91 -18.45
C ILE A 199 42.81 12.12 -19.00
N ALA A 200 41.48 12.01 -19.12
CA ALA A 200 40.65 13.20 -19.22
C ALA A 200 40.48 13.77 -17.81
N VAL A 201 41.06 14.91 -17.55
CA VAL A 201 40.99 15.63 -16.29
C VAL A 201 39.90 16.67 -16.37
N ALA A 202 38.82 16.45 -15.62
CA ALA A 202 37.68 17.37 -15.56
C ALA A 202 37.58 17.99 -14.18
N GLY A 203 37.08 19.21 -14.13
CA GLY A 203 36.70 19.80 -12.82
C GLY A 203 35.55 19.03 -12.17
N THR A 204 35.50 19.15 -10.88
CA THR A 204 34.45 18.52 -10.05
C THR A 204 33.55 19.56 -9.40
N SER A 205 32.42 19.11 -8.88
CA SER A 205 31.47 19.94 -8.12
C SER A 205 31.24 19.35 -6.75
N THR A 206 31.51 20.12 -5.70
CA THR A 206 31.17 19.75 -4.32
C THR A 206 29.65 19.64 -4.13
N THR A 207 28.91 20.52 -4.82
CA THR A 207 27.44 20.48 -4.85
C THR A 207 26.95 19.16 -5.42
N ARG A 208 27.50 18.65 -6.54
CA ARG A 208 27.14 17.35 -7.12
C ARG A 208 27.45 16.19 -6.17
N THR A 209 28.56 16.27 -5.43
CA THR A 209 28.90 15.26 -4.44
C THR A 209 27.87 15.20 -3.31
N THR A 210 27.43 16.37 -2.81
CA THR A 210 26.38 16.46 -1.78
C THR A 210 25.04 15.95 -2.30
N LEU A 211 24.65 16.34 -3.52
CA LEU A 211 23.41 15.90 -4.16
C LEU A 211 23.40 14.39 -4.43
N GLN A 212 24.55 13.81 -4.77
CA GLN A 212 24.70 12.36 -4.88
C GLN A 212 24.46 11.64 -3.54
N ALA A 213 25.02 12.16 -2.44
CA ALA A 213 24.78 11.62 -1.12
C ALA A 213 23.29 11.72 -0.73
N ASN A 214 22.67 12.87 -1.00
CA ASN A 214 21.24 13.07 -0.79
C ASN A 214 20.38 12.09 -1.60
N TYR A 215 20.70 11.88 -2.88
CA TYR A 215 20.03 10.90 -3.73
C TYR A 215 20.13 9.48 -3.15
N ASN A 216 21.33 9.03 -2.75
CA ASN A 216 21.53 7.73 -2.14
C ASN A 216 20.76 7.61 -0.80
N GLY A 217 20.68 8.69 -0.02
CA GLY A 217 19.85 8.74 1.19
C GLY A 217 18.35 8.60 0.89
N LEU A 218 17.86 9.19 -0.19
CA LEU A 218 16.48 9.04 -0.63
C LEU A 218 16.14 7.61 -1.06
N LEU A 219 17.07 6.89 -1.69
CA LEU A 219 16.89 5.47 -1.99
C LEU A 219 16.68 4.63 -0.73
N THR A 220 17.45 4.90 0.32
CA THR A 220 17.26 4.22 1.63
C THR A 220 15.87 4.53 2.22
N GLN A 221 15.38 5.76 2.09
CA GLN A 221 14.03 6.11 2.55
C GLN A 221 12.93 5.43 1.71
N ILE A 222 13.15 5.27 0.40
CA ILE A 222 12.25 4.51 -0.48
C ILE A 222 12.17 3.06 -0.02
N ASP A 223 13.30 2.42 0.29
CA ASP A 223 13.35 1.04 0.76
C ASP A 223 12.61 0.86 2.10
N GLN A 224 12.82 1.80 3.04
CA GLN A 224 12.12 1.80 4.32
C GLN A 224 10.61 2.00 4.14
N MET A 225 10.19 2.98 3.35
CA MET A 225 8.79 3.27 3.10
C MET A 225 8.05 2.09 2.44
N ALA A 226 8.71 1.42 1.48
CA ALA A 226 8.17 0.21 0.86
C ALA A 226 8.01 -0.93 1.88
N GLY A 227 8.97 -1.07 2.81
CA GLY A 227 8.92 -2.07 3.88
C GLY A 227 7.84 -1.77 4.93
N ASP A 228 7.59 -0.50 5.24
CA ASP A 228 6.65 -0.07 6.28
C ASP A 228 5.17 -0.08 5.82
N ALA A 229 4.90 -0.17 4.52
CA ALA A 229 3.57 -0.13 3.94
C ALA A 229 2.80 -1.45 4.13
N SER A 230 2.80 -1.97 5.35
CA SER A 230 2.18 -3.24 5.73
C SER A 230 0.94 -3.04 6.61
N TYR A 231 -0.02 -3.95 6.47
CA TYR A 231 -1.18 -4.04 7.36
C TYR A 231 -1.45 -5.51 7.69
N HIS A 232 -1.62 -5.85 8.98
CA HIS A 232 -1.83 -7.22 9.47
C HIS A 232 -0.78 -8.24 8.97
N GLY A 233 0.47 -7.80 8.76
CA GLY A 233 1.56 -8.66 8.28
C GLY A 233 1.58 -8.92 6.77
N VAL A 234 0.69 -8.27 6.01
CA VAL A 234 0.69 -8.31 4.54
C VAL A 234 1.20 -6.98 4.01
N ASN A 235 2.21 -7.03 3.15
CA ASN A 235 2.79 -5.86 2.49
C ASN A 235 2.76 -6.02 0.96
N LEU A 236 1.78 -5.39 0.32
CA LEU A 236 1.63 -5.43 -1.14
C LEU A 236 2.78 -4.75 -1.90
N LEU A 237 3.57 -3.90 -1.25
CA LEU A 237 4.73 -3.24 -1.86
C LEU A 237 6.03 -4.02 -1.65
N ALA A 238 6.00 -5.06 -0.81
CA ALA A 238 7.10 -6.01 -0.62
C ALA A 238 6.92 -7.33 -1.39
N GLY A 239 5.84 -7.44 -2.18
CA GLY A 239 5.54 -8.60 -3.03
C GLY A 239 4.55 -9.61 -2.43
N ASP A 240 3.95 -9.35 -1.26
CA ASP A 240 2.92 -10.21 -0.71
C ASP A 240 1.63 -10.12 -1.53
N ASN A 241 0.92 -11.23 -1.66
CA ASN A 241 -0.37 -11.27 -2.34
C ASN A 241 -1.51 -11.18 -1.33
N LEU A 242 -2.59 -10.50 -1.71
CA LEU A 242 -3.82 -10.42 -0.92
C LEU A 242 -4.94 -11.14 -1.67
N GLN A 243 -5.50 -12.18 -1.06
CA GLN A 243 -6.67 -12.89 -1.57
C GLN A 243 -7.90 -12.57 -0.73
N LEU A 244 -8.96 -12.08 -1.36
CA LEU A 244 -10.25 -11.78 -0.74
C LEU A 244 -11.30 -12.73 -1.29
N LEU A 245 -12.06 -13.37 -0.40
CA LEU A 245 -13.21 -14.20 -0.75
C LEU A 245 -14.48 -13.35 -0.67
N PHE A 246 -15.40 -13.57 -1.61
CA PHE A 246 -16.68 -12.84 -1.71
C PHE A 246 -17.92 -13.72 -1.51
N ASN A 247 -17.73 -15.03 -1.30
CA ASN A 247 -18.84 -15.93 -1.01
C ASN A 247 -18.39 -17.03 -0.05
N GLU A 248 -19.37 -17.61 0.62
CA GLU A 248 -19.18 -18.67 1.61
C GLU A 248 -18.56 -19.96 1.05
N ASN A 249 -18.70 -20.19 -0.25
CA ASN A 249 -18.17 -21.40 -0.92
C ASN A 249 -16.78 -21.20 -1.52
N GLY A 250 -16.18 -20.00 -1.40
CA GLY A 250 -14.85 -19.69 -1.93
C GLY A 250 -14.74 -19.68 -3.47
N THR A 251 -15.87 -19.76 -4.19
CA THR A 251 -15.89 -19.78 -5.67
C THR A 251 -15.77 -18.39 -6.30
N SER A 252 -15.97 -17.33 -5.52
CA SER A 252 -15.80 -15.93 -5.92
C SER A 252 -14.72 -15.31 -5.09
N SER A 253 -13.63 -14.88 -5.72
CA SER A 253 -12.48 -14.28 -5.04
C SER A 253 -11.84 -13.19 -5.89
N LEU A 254 -11.17 -12.26 -5.25
CA LEU A 254 -10.26 -11.28 -5.85
C LEU A 254 -8.85 -11.56 -5.34
N ASN A 255 -7.94 -11.79 -6.27
CA ASN A 255 -6.52 -11.91 -5.95
C ASN A 255 -5.80 -10.63 -6.38
N ILE A 256 -5.21 -9.93 -5.43
CA ILE A 256 -4.41 -8.73 -5.65
C ILE A 256 -2.95 -9.12 -5.52
N ALA A 257 -2.25 -9.13 -6.65
CA ALA A 257 -0.83 -9.42 -6.67
C ALA A 257 -0.03 -8.26 -6.07
N GLY A 258 0.86 -8.57 -5.16
CA GLY A 258 1.83 -7.61 -4.64
C GLY A 258 2.94 -7.32 -5.65
N VAL A 259 3.64 -6.23 -5.41
CA VAL A 259 4.77 -5.75 -6.22
C VAL A 259 5.95 -5.43 -5.31
N THR A 260 7.17 -5.59 -5.81
CA THR A 260 8.36 -5.21 -5.05
C THR A 260 8.78 -3.80 -5.46
N PHE A 261 8.46 -2.81 -4.62
CA PHE A 261 8.69 -1.39 -4.89
C PHE A 261 9.76 -0.76 -3.97
N ASN A 262 10.76 -1.55 -3.59
CA ASN A 262 12.02 -1.00 -3.09
C ASN A 262 12.83 -0.37 -4.24
N SER A 263 13.95 0.28 -3.94
CA SER A 263 14.82 0.93 -4.92
C SER A 263 15.23 -0.03 -6.04
N ALA A 264 15.63 -1.25 -5.72
CA ALA A 264 16.03 -2.27 -6.69
C ALA A 264 14.87 -2.71 -7.60
N GLY A 265 13.67 -2.96 -7.03
CA GLY A 265 12.47 -3.35 -7.78
C GLY A 265 11.96 -2.23 -8.69
N LEU A 266 12.23 -0.98 -8.35
CA LEU A 266 11.97 0.20 -9.18
C LEU A 266 13.07 0.47 -10.23
N GLY A 267 14.12 -0.36 -10.28
CA GLY A 267 15.24 -0.19 -11.21
C GLY A 267 16.18 0.96 -10.86
N LEU A 268 16.16 1.39 -9.57
CA LEU A 268 17.05 2.43 -9.07
C LEU A 268 18.25 1.81 -8.35
N SER A 269 19.41 2.40 -8.53
CA SER A 269 20.64 1.94 -7.87
C SER A 269 21.39 3.10 -7.22
N THR A 270 22.15 2.78 -6.19
CA THR A 270 23.04 3.74 -5.55
C THR A 270 24.13 4.17 -6.51
N ILE A 271 24.47 5.44 -6.46
CA ILE A 271 25.52 6.03 -7.29
C ILE A 271 26.82 5.98 -6.50
N ALA A 272 27.85 5.37 -7.10
CA ALA A 272 29.20 5.31 -6.51
C ALA A 272 29.82 6.73 -6.39
N ALA A 273 30.79 6.87 -5.49
CA ALA A 273 31.46 8.13 -5.27
C ALA A 273 31.98 8.76 -6.58
N GLY A 274 31.65 10.03 -6.81
CA GLY A 274 31.99 10.76 -8.01
C GLY A 274 31.10 10.46 -9.22
N GLY A 275 30.10 9.60 -9.12
CA GLY A 275 29.24 9.27 -10.26
C GLY A 275 28.45 10.46 -10.81
N PHE A 276 28.03 11.40 -9.97
CA PHE A 276 27.37 12.64 -10.41
C PHE A 276 28.32 13.69 -11.00
N GLN A 277 29.62 13.44 -10.99
CA GLN A 277 30.54 14.24 -11.79
C GLN A 277 30.42 13.95 -13.30
N ASN A 278 29.81 12.80 -13.67
CA ASN A 278 29.57 12.39 -15.02
C ASN A 278 28.14 12.73 -15.48
N ALA A 279 27.98 13.59 -16.48
CA ALA A 279 26.66 13.98 -16.99
C ALA A 279 25.84 12.79 -17.53
N ALA A 280 26.51 11.79 -18.14
CA ALA A 280 25.80 10.59 -18.62
C ALA A 280 25.17 9.78 -17.48
N THR A 281 25.86 9.67 -16.33
CA THR A 281 25.31 9.01 -15.13
C THR A 281 24.10 9.78 -14.60
N ILE A 282 24.16 11.12 -14.55
CA ILE A 282 23.05 11.97 -14.11
C ILE A 282 21.83 11.75 -15.03
N THR A 283 22.02 11.80 -16.36
CA THR A 283 20.93 11.59 -17.32
C THR A 283 20.36 10.18 -17.24
N ALA A 284 21.19 9.16 -17.07
CA ALA A 284 20.73 7.78 -16.88
C ALA A 284 19.91 7.64 -15.59
N THR A 285 20.34 8.26 -14.50
CA THR A 285 19.63 8.27 -13.22
C THR A 285 18.28 8.99 -13.34
N GLU A 286 18.23 10.14 -14.03
CA GLU A 286 16.99 10.87 -14.30
C GLU A 286 15.98 10.00 -15.08
N THR A 287 16.47 9.32 -16.13
CA THR A 287 15.64 8.42 -16.93
C THR A 287 15.09 7.25 -16.09
N ALA A 288 15.92 6.65 -15.23
CA ALA A 288 15.51 5.58 -14.35
C ALA A 288 14.42 6.04 -13.36
N ILE A 289 14.57 7.23 -12.76
CA ILE A 289 13.58 7.80 -11.84
C ILE A 289 12.25 8.08 -12.56
N ASN A 290 12.28 8.64 -13.77
CA ASN A 290 11.07 8.89 -14.55
C ASN A 290 10.34 7.59 -14.89
N THR A 291 11.08 6.53 -15.22
CA THR A 291 10.52 5.18 -15.42
C THR A 291 9.89 4.64 -14.15
N ALA A 292 10.58 4.76 -13.00
CA ALA A 292 10.06 4.36 -11.70
C ALA A 292 8.76 5.09 -11.34
N ILE A 293 8.69 6.41 -11.56
CA ILE A 293 7.46 7.21 -11.36
C ILE A 293 6.32 6.68 -12.24
N GLY A 294 6.59 6.36 -13.49
CA GLY A 294 5.61 5.76 -14.41
C GLY A 294 5.08 4.42 -13.90
N THR A 295 5.98 3.55 -13.42
CA THR A 295 5.64 2.24 -12.86
C THR A 295 4.78 2.37 -11.58
N VAL A 296 5.15 3.26 -10.66
CA VAL A 296 4.38 3.52 -9.44
C VAL A 296 2.98 4.05 -9.77
N ARG A 297 2.84 4.95 -10.75
CA ARG A 297 1.53 5.47 -11.19
C ARG A 297 0.64 4.37 -11.78
N ALA A 298 1.18 3.51 -12.64
CA ALA A 298 0.43 2.38 -13.20
C ALA A 298 -0.06 1.42 -12.12
N GLN A 299 0.76 1.18 -11.09
CA GLN A 299 0.35 0.35 -9.96
C GLN A 299 -0.72 1.03 -9.09
N THR A 300 -0.63 2.35 -8.92
CA THR A 300 -1.66 3.12 -8.20
C THR A 300 -3.02 3.03 -8.91
N GLU A 301 -3.06 3.07 -10.24
CA GLU A 301 -4.28 2.87 -11.02
C GLU A 301 -4.83 1.45 -10.84
N THR A 302 -3.96 0.44 -10.84
CA THR A 302 -4.34 -0.96 -10.62
C THR A 302 -4.95 -1.14 -9.22
N PHE A 303 -4.30 -0.64 -8.18
CA PHE A 303 -4.80 -0.72 -6.81
C PHE A 303 -6.07 0.12 -6.62
N GLY A 304 -6.18 1.26 -7.29
CA GLY A 304 -7.40 2.06 -7.33
C GLY A 304 -8.60 1.29 -7.90
N THR A 305 -8.40 0.58 -9.00
CA THR A 305 -9.43 -0.30 -9.61
C THR A 305 -9.83 -1.44 -8.67
N ASN A 306 -8.85 -2.06 -8.00
CA ASN A 306 -9.11 -3.11 -7.02
C ASN A 306 -9.88 -2.56 -5.81
N SER A 307 -9.55 -1.37 -5.33
CA SER A 307 -10.25 -0.69 -4.24
C SER A 307 -11.72 -0.43 -4.59
N TRP A 308 -11.99 0.06 -5.80
CA TRP A 308 -13.35 0.26 -6.29
C TRP A 308 -14.13 -1.06 -6.39
N THR A 309 -13.48 -2.12 -6.85
CA THR A 309 -14.08 -3.47 -6.91
C THR A 309 -14.44 -3.97 -5.52
N ILE A 310 -13.54 -3.83 -4.55
CA ILE A 310 -13.78 -4.20 -3.15
C ILE A 310 -14.98 -3.44 -2.59
N GLN A 311 -15.04 -2.12 -2.79
CA GLN A 311 -16.14 -1.29 -2.30
C GLN A 311 -17.50 -1.71 -2.91
N THR A 312 -17.53 -1.96 -4.21
CA THR A 312 -18.74 -2.45 -4.89
C THR A 312 -19.19 -3.80 -4.32
N ARG A 313 -18.24 -4.69 -4.02
CA ARG A 313 -18.53 -5.98 -3.40
C ARG A 313 -19.04 -5.85 -1.97
N GLN A 314 -18.43 -4.98 -1.17
CA GLN A 314 -18.92 -4.70 0.19
C GLN A 314 -20.37 -4.21 0.19
N ASP A 315 -20.72 -3.32 -0.73
CA ASP A 315 -22.09 -2.79 -0.84
C ASP A 315 -23.08 -3.90 -1.31
N PHE A 316 -22.65 -4.74 -2.23
CA PHE A 316 -23.44 -5.91 -2.65
C PHE A 316 -23.69 -6.87 -1.47
N GLU A 317 -22.65 -7.22 -0.71
CA GLU A 317 -22.76 -8.14 0.43
C GLU A 317 -23.67 -7.57 1.53
N LYS A 318 -23.53 -6.27 1.87
CA LYS A 318 -24.44 -5.59 2.82
C LYS A 318 -25.89 -5.70 2.38
N ASN A 319 -26.18 -5.45 1.09
CA ASN A 319 -27.52 -5.55 0.55
C ASN A 319 -28.05 -7.00 0.57
N MET A 320 -27.19 -7.98 0.28
CA MET A 320 -27.51 -9.40 0.36
C MET A 320 -27.83 -9.83 1.79
N ILE A 321 -27.01 -9.44 2.76
CA ILE A 321 -27.25 -9.69 4.20
C ILE A 321 -28.63 -9.14 4.61
N ASN A 322 -28.93 -7.88 4.27
CA ASN A 322 -30.21 -7.27 4.56
C ASN A 322 -31.40 -8.03 3.92
N THR A 323 -31.23 -8.48 2.67
CA THR A 323 -32.24 -9.25 1.97
C THR A 323 -32.49 -10.60 2.63
N LEU A 324 -31.42 -11.30 3.04
CA LEU A 324 -31.53 -12.60 3.71
C LEU A 324 -32.16 -12.46 5.10
N GLN A 325 -31.78 -11.45 5.86
CA GLN A 325 -32.35 -11.18 7.20
C GLN A 325 -33.82 -10.78 7.11
N THR A 326 -34.19 -9.96 6.12
CA THR A 326 -35.57 -9.57 5.86
C THR A 326 -36.39 -10.79 5.44
N GLY A 327 -35.87 -11.62 4.53
CA GLY A 327 -36.49 -12.87 4.11
C GLY A 327 -36.68 -13.86 5.26
N ALA A 328 -35.65 -14.02 6.10
CA ALA A 328 -35.72 -14.86 7.29
C ALA A 328 -36.79 -14.37 8.30
N SER A 329 -36.83 -13.05 8.50
CA SER A 329 -37.81 -12.42 9.40
C SER A 329 -39.25 -12.61 8.87
N ASN A 330 -39.47 -12.37 7.59
CA ASN A 330 -40.82 -12.49 6.99
C ASN A 330 -41.39 -13.92 7.07
N LEU A 331 -40.55 -14.94 7.14
CA LEU A 331 -40.98 -16.34 7.29
C LEU A 331 -41.55 -16.62 8.68
N VAL A 332 -41.10 -15.91 9.70
CA VAL A 332 -41.45 -16.19 11.10
C VAL A 332 -42.20 -15.05 11.81
N LEU A 333 -42.27 -13.86 11.18
CA LEU A 333 -42.89 -12.67 11.78
C LEU A 333 -44.39 -12.86 12.02
N ALA A 334 -44.89 -12.37 13.16
CA ALA A 334 -46.31 -12.25 13.46
C ALA A 334 -46.83 -10.88 13.01
N ASP A 335 -48.06 -10.85 12.49
CA ASP A 335 -48.80 -9.59 12.31
C ASP A 335 -49.31 -9.15 13.70
N GLN A 336 -48.64 -8.17 14.27
CA GLN A 336 -48.95 -7.68 15.61
C GLN A 336 -50.37 -7.09 15.72
N ASN A 337 -50.92 -6.53 14.65
CA ASN A 337 -52.30 -5.99 14.66
C ASN A 337 -53.30 -7.11 14.70
N GLN A 338 -53.07 -8.18 13.91
CA GLN A 338 -53.91 -9.36 13.91
C GLN A 338 -53.81 -10.09 15.24
N GLU A 339 -52.62 -10.29 15.79
CA GLU A 339 -52.45 -10.96 17.11
C GLU A 339 -53.03 -10.15 18.25
N SER A 340 -52.94 -8.82 18.23
CA SER A 340 -53.60 -7.96 19.24
C SER A 340 -55.13 -8.06 19.18
N ALA A 341 -55.71 -8.10 17.98
CA ALA A 341 -57.16 -8.33 17.83
C ALA A 341 -57.57 -9.73 18.28
N ASN A 342 -56.77 -10.74 17.98
CA ASN A 342 -56.98 -12.12 18.48
C ASN A 342 -56.93 -12.18 19.99
N LEU A 343 -55.93 -11.51 20.62
CA LEU A 343 -55.80 -11.45 22.07
C LEU A 343 -57.07 -10.89 22.77
N LEU A 344 -57.57 -9.74 22.25
CA LEU A 344 -58.79 -9.13 22.80
C LEU A 344 -60.01 -10.04 22.61
N THR A 345 -60.13 -10.69 21.47
CA THR A 345 -61.22 -11.64 21.19
C THR A 345 -61.14 -12.84 22.12
N LEU A 346 -59.96 -13.42 22.32
CA LEU A 346 -59.74 -14.58 23.20
C LEU A 346 -60.01 -14.24 24.69
N GLN A 347 -59.58 -13.05 25.13
CA GLN A 347 -59.90 -12.56 26.49
C GLN A 347 -61.40 -12.40 26.70
N THR A 348 -62.11 -11.82 25.72
CA THR A 348 -63.58 -11.69 25.78
C THR A 348 -64.23 -13.07 25.82
N ARG A 349 -63.79 -14.00 24.97
CA ARG A 349 -64.27 -15.35 24.90
C ARG A 349 -64.05 -16.12 26.22
N GLN A 350 -62.89 -16.00 26.84
CA GLN A 350 -62.57 -16.58 28.12
C GLN A 350 -63.50 -16.08 29.20
N GLN A 351 -63.82 -14.77 29.27
CA GLN A 351 -64.76 -14.20 30.22
C GLN A 351 -66.19 -14.74 30.02
N LEU A 352 -66.64 -14.89 28.75
CA LEU A 352 -67.93 -15.46 28.40
C LEU A 352 -68.01 -16.94 28.80
N GLU A 353 -66.95 -17.73 28.58
CA GLU A 353 -66.89 -19.15 28.91
C GLU A 353 -66.89 -19.37 30.47
N ILE A 354 -66.18 -18.53 31.21
CA ILE A 354 -66.21 -18.51 32.70
C ILE A 354 -67.65 -18.18 33.20
N SER A 355 -68.28 -17.21 32.56
CA SER A 355 -69.66 -16.82 32.94
C SER A 355 -70.64 -17.94 32.61
N ALA A 356 -70.55 -18.57 31.45
CA ALA A 356 -71.38 -19.72 31.06
C ALA A 356 -71.18 -20.94 31.98
N LEU A 357 -69.93 -21.21 32.43
CA LEU A 357 -69.62 -22.27 33.38
C LEU A 357 -70.22 -21.99 34.75
N SER A 358 -70.23 -20.73 35.20
CA SER A 358 -70.87 -20.31 36.48
C SER A 358 -72.39 -20.52 36.41
N ILE A 359 -73.03 -20.09 35.31
CA ILE A 359 -74.50 -20.31 35.11
C ILE A 359 -74.84 -21.80 35.07
N ALA A 360 -74.02 -22.60 34.32
CA ALA A 360 -74.26 -24.05 34.28
C ALA A 360 -74.09 -24.73 35.63
N ASN A 361 -73.15 -24.31 36.48
CA ASN A 361 -72.97 -24.80 37.84
C ASN A 361 -74.15 -24.41 38.77
N GLN A 362 -74.64 -23.16 38.60
CA GLN A 362 -75.83 -22.71 39.34
C GLN A 362 -77.10 -23.53 39.00
N ALA A 363 -77.28 -23.77 37.66
CA ALA A 363 -78.37 -24.59 37.19
C ALA A 363 -78.33 -26.01 37.74
N ASN A 364 -77.11 -26.65 37.77
CA ASN A 364 -76.94 -27.97 38.34
C ASN A 364 -77.22 -28.01 39.87
N GLN A 365 -76.76 -26.98 40.57
CA GLN A 365 -77.07 -26.87 42.06
C GLN A 365 -78.58 -26.67 42.32
N SER A 366 -79.28 -25.95 41.43
CA SER A 366 -80.75 -25.77 41.58
C SER A 366 -81.48 -27.08 41.30
N VAL A 367 -81.02 -27.88 40.35
CA VAL A 367 -81.57 -29.21 40.11
C VAL A 367 -81.32 -30.16 41.28
N LEU A 368 -80.10 -30.13 41.87
CA LEU A 368 -79.81 -30.95 43.09
C LEU A 368 -80.63 -30.56 44.32
N LYS A 369 -81.03 -29.29 44.40
CA LYS A 369 -81.94 -28.84 45.51
C LYS A 369 -83.41 -29.25 45.34
N LEU A 370 -83.80 -29.65 44.13
CA LEU A 370 -85.13 -30.12 43.79
C LEU A 370 -85.32 -31.62 44.11
N PHE A 371 -84.24 -32.36 44.33
CA PHE A 371 -84.28 -33.75 44.77
C PHE A 371 -83.60 -33.85 46.13
N PRO A 372 -84.43 -33.80 47.25
CA PRO A 372 -83.90 -33.93 48.60
C PRO A 372 -83.46 -35.40 48.90
#